data_8d771190d388fe2e8c5ae909281efbed
#
_entry.id   8d771190d388fe2e8c5ae909281efbed
#
_cell.length_a   1.000
_cell.length_b   1.000
_cell.length_c   1.000
_cell.angle_alpha   90.00
_cell.angle_beta   90.00
_cell.angle_gamma   90.00
#
_symmetry.space_group_name_H-M   'P 1'
#
loop_
_entity.id
_entity.type
_entity.pdbx_description
1 polymer ?
#
loop_
_entity_poly.entity_id
_entity_poly.type
_entity_poly.pdbx_seq_one_letter_code
_entity_poly.pdbx_strand_id
1 'polypeptide(L)'
;SIAIPPLGCGNGGLNWDLVKKMIIEALENTEAEIYIFEPNTDIKQALQTKSAGKDIKLTPSRGLITYAMYYYDSLGEDCSLFVANKLAYFLQRQGSQAFAKIKFQAHHYGPYSHQIDHLVYDLNGSYIKGFEQMNATAFEPLTMQHERRDEISKYVRTLDQQEQNSLKATIDLISGFESTLALEVLA
;
A
#
# COMPACT_ATOMS: atom_id res chain seq x y z
N SER A 1 -26.13 7.64 22.06
CA SER A 1 -25.06 8.46 21.48
C SER A 1 -24.60 7.87 20.15
N ILE A 2 -24.22 8.69 19.19
CA ILE A 2 -23.74 8.33 17.86
C ILE A 2 -22.35 8.95 17.68
N ALA A 3 -21.38 8.13 17.23
CA ALA A 3 -20.02 8.58 16.92
C ALA A 3 -19.86 8.67 15.40
N ILE A 4 -19.44 9.82 14.88
CA ILE A 4 -19.29 10.07 13.44
C ILE A 4 -17.80 10.36 13.17
N PRO A 5 -17.11 9.50 12.41
CA PRO A 5 -15.75 9.76 11.97
C PRO A 5 -15.72 10.84 10.86
N PRO A 6 -14.52 11.33 10.46
CA PRO A 6 -14.36 12.31 9.39
C PRO A 6 -14.64 11.69 8.01
N LEU A 7 -15.95 11.55 7.68
CA LEU A 7 -16.44 10.89 6.49
C LEU A 7 -15.87 11.50 5.20
N GLY A 8 -15.28 10.66 4.37
CA GLY A 8 -14.73 11.06 3.06
C GLY A 8 -13.49 11.98 3.11
N CYS A 9 -13.00 12.37 4.29
CA CYS A 9 -11.88 13.30 4.43
C CYS A 9 -10.49 12.62 4.43
N GLY A 10 -10.47 11.30 4.35
CA GLY A 10 -9.26 10.51 4.09
C GLY A 10 -9.07 10.28 2.59
N ASN A 11 -9.17 9.03 2.15
CA ASN A 11 -9.02 8.63 0.73
C ASN A 11 -10.00 9.34 -0.23
N GLY A 12 -11.14 9.81 0.26
CA GLY A 12 -12.10 10.57 -0.53
C GLY A 12 -11.69 12.01 -0.84
N GLY A 13 -10.66 12.54 -0.19
CA GLY A 13 -10.11 13.87 -0.42
C GLY A 13 -11.08 15.03 -0.15
N LEU A 14 -12.18 14.79 0.56
CA LEU A 14 -13.17 15.83 0.86
C LEU A 14 -12.60 16.82 1.89
N ASN A 15 -12.94 18.11 1.71
CA ASN A 15 -12.59 19.14 2.66
C ASN A 15 -13.37 18.94 3.97
N TRP A 16 -12.65 18.83 5.10
CA TRP A 16 -13.24 18.57 6.41
C TRP A 16 -14.22 19.63 6.87
N ASP A 17 -13.94 20.92 6.64
CA ASP A 17 -14.82 22.00 7.11
C ASP A 17 -16.17 21.95 6.41
N LEU A 18 -16.20 21.58 5.12
CA LEU A 18 -17.43 21.39 4.37
C LEU A 18 -18.19 20.17 4.87
N VAL A 19 -17.52 19.04 5.06
CA VAL A 19 -18.15 17.81 5.55
C VAL A 19 -18.69 17.98 6.96
N LYS A 20 -17.92 18.60 7.86
CA LYS A 20 -18.34 18.92 9.23
C LYS A 20 -19.63 19.76 9.24
N LYS A 21 -19.67 20.80 8.40
CA LYS A 21 -20.86 21.65 8.26
C LYS A 21 -22.08 20.86 7.79
N MET A 22 -21.93 20.02 6.78
CA MET A 22 -23.00 19.16 6.27
C MET A 22 -23.50 18.17 7.32
N ILE A 23 -22.60 17.57 8.12
CA ILE A 23 -22.97 16.66 9.21
C ILE A 23 -23.79 17.40 10.27
N ILE A 24 -23.35 18.59 10.68
CA ILE A 24 -24.05 19.39 11.68
C ILE A 24 -25.43 19.77 11.17
N GLU A 25 -25.54 20.30 9.95
CA GLU A 25 -26.83 20.69 9.33
C GLU A 25 -27.79 19.49 9.19
N ALA A 26 -27.28 18.33 8.77
CA ALA A 26 -28.11 17.14 8.59
C ALA A 26 -28.66 16.57 9.90
N LEU A 27 -27.95 16.80 11.01
CA LEU A 27 -28.27 16.20 12.31
C LEU A 27 -28.81 17.22 13.34
N GLU A 28 -29.01 18.47 12.94
CA GLU A 28 -29.46 19.57 13.82
C GLU A 28 -30.76 19.23 14.59
N ASN A 29 -31.67 18.49 13.97
CA ASN A 29 -32.96 18.13 14.56
C ASN A 29 -32.98 16.71 15.18
N THR A 30 -31.79 16.10 15.40
CA THR A 30 -31.71 14.76 15.96
C THR A 30 -31.64 14.82 17.49
N GLU A 31 -32.53 14.11 18.18
CA GLU A 31 -32.57 14.05 19.64
C GLU A 31 -31.42 13.23 20.26
N ALA A 32 -30.56 12.64 19.44
CA ALA A 32 -29.43 11.83 19.89
C ALA A 32 -28.19 12.70 20.19
N GLU A 33 -27.44 12.29 21.20
CA GLU A 33 -26.13 12.87 21.50
C GLU A 33 -25.14 12.42 20.42
N ILE A 34 -24.49 13.37 19.71
CA ILE A 34 -23.63 13.12 18.57
C ILE A 34 -22.22 13.58 18.83
N TYR A 35 -21.26 12.67 18.67
CA TYR A 35 -19.83 12.93 18.78
C TYR A 35 -19.22 12.96 17.38
N ILE A 36 -18.76 14.12 16.92
CA ILE A 36 -18.08 14.30 15.65
C ILE A 36 -16.58 14.29 15.88
N PHE A 37 -15.87 13.33 15.28
CA PHE A 37 -14.43 13.20 15.37
C PHE A 37 -13.77 13.89 14.18
N GLU A 38 -12.85 14.81 14.48
CA GLU A 38 -12.07 15.53 13.46
C GLU A 38 -10.91 14.66 12.94
N PRO A 39 -10.44 14.90 11.69
CA PRO A 39 -9.20 14.30 11.21
C PRO A 39 -8.06 14.67 12.15
N ASN A 40 -7.32 13.68 12.62
CA ASN A 40 -6.20 13.88 13.55
C ASN A 40 -4.96 13.13 13.06
N THR A 41 -3.90 13.87 12.76
CA THR A 41 -2.59 13.33 12.36
C THR A 41 -1.94 12.52 13.48
N ASP A 42 -2.21 12.87 14.74
CA ASP A 42 -1.65 12.14 15.90
C ASP A 42 -2.22 10.72 15.99
N ILE A 43 -3.44 10.50 15.49
CA ILE A 43 -4.04 9.16 15.43
C ILE A 43 -3.25 8.28 14.46
N LYS A 44 -2.82 8.81 13.32
CA LYS A 44 -1.99 8.06 12.36
C LYS A 44 -0.68 7.61 13.02
N GLN A 45 0.00 8.50 13.75
CA GLN A 45 1.22 8.18 14.50
C GLN A 45 0.98 7.15 15.62
N ALA A 46 -0.12 7.30 16.37
CA ALA A 46 -0.49 6.34 17.41
C ALA A 46 -0.80 4.94 16.83
N LEU A 47 -1.44 4.88 15.67
CA LEU A 47 -1.71 3.63 14.95
C LEU A 47 -0.42 2.99 14.41
N GLN A 48 0.52 3.79 13.91
CA GLN A 48 1.85 3.33 13.49
C GLN A 48 2.59 2.68 14.65
N THR A 49 2.56 3.31 15.83
CA THR A 49 3.20 2.79 17.03
C THR A 49 2.54 1.48 17.51
N LYS A 50 1.21 1.38 17.45
CA LYS A 50 0.47 0.16 17.82
C LYS A 50 0.65 -0.97 16.82
N SER A 51 0.83 -0.66 15.54
CA SER A 51 1.04 -1.65 14.47
C SER A 51 2.49 -2.13 14.38
N ALA A 52 3.42 -1.41 15.02
CA ALA A 52 4.83 -1.78 15.01
C ALA A 52 5.04 -3.14 15.69
N GLY A 53 5.74 -4.05 14.97
CA GLY A 53 6.06 -5.39 15.48
C GLY A 53 4.98 -6.45 15.22
N LYS A 54 3.98 -6.17 14.40
CA LYS A 54 3.05 -7.21 13.92
C LYS A 54 3.85 -8.30 13.19
N ASP A 55 3.78 -9.51 13.69
CA ASP A 55 4.40 -10.66 13.01
C ASP A 55 3.42 -11.29 12.04
N ILE A 56 3.77 -11.30 10.75
CA ILE A 56 2.95 -11.89 9.70
C ILE A 56 3.71 -13.03 9.02
N LYS A 57 2.98 -14.10 8.73
CA LYS A 57 3.52 -15.21 7.95
C LYS A 57 3.80 -14.76 6.51
N LEU A 58 5.03 -14.95 6.05
CA LEU A 58 5.38 -14.74 4.66
C LEU A 58 4.72 -15.80 3.78
N THR A 59 4.15 -15.33 2.68
CA THR A 59 3.70 -16.14 1.54
C THR A 59 4.52 -15.75 0.32
N PRO A 60 4.56 -16.56 -0.75
CA PRO A 60 5.32 -16.19 -1.96
C PRO A 60 4.99 -14.79 -2.47
N SER A 61 3.70 -14.42 -2.55
CA SER A 61 3.30 -13.08 -2.98
C SER A 61 3.77 -11.98 -2.03
N ARG A 62 3.67 -12.18 -0.71
CA ARG A 62 4.16 -11.20 0.28
C ARG A 62 5.67 -11.04 0.21
N GLY A 63 6.42 -12.14 0.13
CA GLY A 63 7.88 -12.11 0.04
C GLY A 63 8.37 -11.42 -1.23
N LEU A 64 7.82 -11.78 -2.38
CA LEU A 64 8.21 -11.22 -3.69
C LEU A 64 7.92 -9.72 -3.79
N ILE A 65 6.71 -9.29 -3.43
CA ILE A 65 6.36 -7.86 -3.52
C ILE A 65 7.19 -7.04 -2.53
N THR A 66 7.38 -7.52 -1.30
CA THR A 66 8.18 -6.82 -0.30
C THR A 66 9.65 -6.71 -0.76
N TYR A 67 10.21 -7.77 -1.33
CA TYR A 67 11.57 -7.73 -1.88
C TYR A 67 11.67 -6.70 -3.02
N ALA A 68 10.73 -6.73 -3.96
CA ALA A 68 10.72 -5.79 -5.08
C ALA A 68 10.57 -4.32 -4.61
N MET A 69 9.72 -4.08 -3.60
CA MET A 69 9.58 -2.75 -2.99
C MET A 69 10.84 -2.31 -2.28
N TYR A 70 11.51 -3.18 -1.50
CA TYR A 70 12.80 -2.86 -0.86
C TYR A 70 13.91 -2.60 -1.87
N TYR A 71 13.93 -3.34 -2.98
CA TYR A 71 14.86 -3.09 -4.06
C TYR A 71 14.61 -1.71 -4.67
N TYR A 72 13.36 -1.41 -5.03
CA TYR A 72 12.97 -0.13 -5.61
C TYR A 72 13.34 1.06 -4.69
N ASP A 73 13.00 0.98 -3.42
CA ASP A 73 13.34 1.98 -2.41
C ASP A 73 14.87 2.17 -2.26
N SER A 74 15.66 1.08 -2.43
CA SER A 74 17.12 1.17 -2.39
C SER A 74 17.75 1.91 -3.57
N LEU A 75 16.99 2.19 -4.63
CA LEU A 75 17.41 3.01 -5.76
C LEU A 75 17.24 4.53 -5.49
N GLY A 76 16.67 4.88 -4.34
CA GLY A 76 16.45 6.28 -3.93
C GLY A 76 15.09 6.82 -4.36
N GLU A 77 14.17 5.96 -4.76
CA GLU A 77 12.81 6.32 -5.18
C GLU A 77 11.79 5.93 -4.11
N ASP A 78 10.80 6.78 -3.87
CA ASP A 78 9.76 6.54 -2.89
C ASP A 78 8.83 5.39 -3.31
N CYS A 79 8.70 4.36 -2.48
CA CYS A 79 7.67 3.35 -2.62
C CYS A 79 6.29 3.91 -2.27
N SER A 80 5.28 3.50 -3.04
CA SER A 80 3.88 3.89 -2.84
C SER A 80 2.93 2.77 -3.28
N LEU A 81 1.63 2.93 -3.09
CA LEU A 81 0.64 1.98 -3.64
C LEU A 81 0.68 1.92 -5.16
N PHE A 82 0.97 3.05 -5.81
CA PHE A 82 1.19 3.11 -7.26
C PHE A 82 2.34 2.17 -7.66
N VAL A 83 3.51 2.33 -7.03
CA VAL A 83 4.70 1.50 -7.30
C VAL A 83 4.42 0.03 -7.01
N ALA A 84 3.80 -0.29 -5.86
CA ALA A 84 3.46 -1.67 -5.51
C ALA A 84 2.56 -2.34 -6.57
N ASN A 85 1.56 -1.62 -7.10
CA ASN A 85 0.71 -2.12 -8.17
C ASN A 85 1.50 -2.40 -9.46
N LYS A 86 2.45 -1.53 -9.84
CA LYS A 86 3.30 -1.75 -11.02
C LYS A 86 4.24 -2.92 -10.84
N LEU A 87 4.93 -3.00 -9.71
CA LEU A 87 5.83 -4.12 -9.41
C LEU A 87 5.08 -5.46 -9.41
N ALA A 88 3.88 -5.52 -8.82
CA ALA A 88 3.05 -6.71 -8.82
C ALA A 88 2.58 -7.09 -10.24
N TYR A 89 2.22 -6.11 -11.06
CA TYR A 89 1.87 -6.32 -12.46
C TYR A 89 3.06 -6.90 -13.23
N PHE A 90 4.26 -6.34 -13.07
CA PHE A 90 5.46 -6.87 -13.72
C PHE A 90 5.78 -8.29 -13.25
N LEU A 91 5.73 -8.58 -11.95
CA LEU A 91 5.89 -9.94 -11.43
C LEU A 91 4.93 -10.93 -12.12
N GLN A 92 3.66 -10.58 -12.26
CA GLN A 92 2.69 -11.40 -12.99
C GLN A 92 3.09 -11.57 -14.45
N ARG A 93 3.45 -10.49 -15.14
CA ARG A 93 3.84 -10.52 -16.57
C ARG A 93 5.13 -11.31 -16.80
N GLN A 94 6.02 -11.34 -15.83
CA GLN A 94 7.25 -12.15 -15.85
C GLN A 94 7.01 -13.62 -15.41
N GLY A 95 5.76 -14.04 -15.22
CA GLY A 95 5.38 -15.44 -15.04
C GLY A 95 5.32 -15.92 -13.57
N SER A 96 5.31 -15.02 -12.58
CA SER A 96 5.12 -15.42 -11.19
C SER A 96 3.76 -16.10 -10.98
N GLN A 97 3.77 -17.32 -10.47
CA GLN A 97 2.57 -18.06 -10.13
C GLN A 97 1.88 -17.48 -8.89
N ALA A 98 2.66 -16.88 -7.99
CA ALA A 98 2.13 -16.20 -6.80
C ALA A 98 1.20 -15.03 -7.15
N PHE A 99 1.36 -14.43 -8.33
CA PHE A 99 0.55 -13.33 -8.84
C PHE A 99 -0.41 -13.74 -9.97
N ALA A 100 -0.39 -14.98 -10.45
CA ALA A 100 -1.17 -15.43 -11.61
C ALA A 100 -2.69 -15.19 -11.49
N LYS A 101 -3.23 -15.22 -10.26
CA LYS A 101 -4.67 -15.03 -10.00
C LYS A 101 -5.07 -13.58 -9.71
N ILE A 102 -4.12 -12.65 -9.66
CA ILE A 102 -4.43 -11.24 -9.44
C ILE A 102 -5.10 -10.67 -10.69
N LYS A 103 -6.21 -9.97 -10.48
CA LYS A 103 -6.96 -9.34 -11.58
C LYS A 103 -6.61 -7.85 -11.64
N PHE A 104 -5.86 -7.47 -12.66
CA PHE A 104 -5.58 -6.08 -12.95
C PHE A 104 -6.65 -5.47 -13.85
N GLN A 105 -7.00 -4.23 -13.59
CA GLN A 105 -7.93 -3.41 -14.37
C GLN A 105 -7.20 -2.18 -14.88
N ALA A 106 -7.61 -1.67 -16.04
CA ALA A 106 -7.14 -0.38 -16.51
C ALA A 106 -7.64 0.74 -15.58
N HIS A 107 -6.73 1.55 -15.10
CA HIS A 107 -7.03 2.70 -14.23
C HIS A 107 -6.31 3.95 -14.77
N HIS A 108 -6.55 5.13 -14.16
CA HIS A 108 -5.96 6.39 -14.63
C HIS A 108 -4.44 6.36 -14.80
N TYR A 109 -3.75 5.57 -13.98
CA TYR A 109 -2.29 5.44 -13.97
C TYR A 109 -1.83 4.04 -14.41
N GLY A 110 -2.56 3.39 -15.33
CA GLY A 110 -2.24 2.07 -15.87
C GLY A 110 -2.80 0.92 -15.00
N PRO A 111 -2.22 -0.30 -15.06
CA PRO A 111 -2.76 -1.47 -14.38
C PRO A 111 -2.82 -1.30 -12.85
N TYR A 112 -3.98 -1.60 -12.30
CA TYR A 112 -4.30 -1.49 -10.89
C TYR A 112 -5.10 -2.71 -10.41
N SER A 113 -4.86 -3.14 -9.19
CA SER A 113 -5.65 -4.18 -8.53
C SER A 113 -5.82 -3.88 -7.04
N HIS A 114 -7.06 -3.79 -6.59
CA HIS A 114 -7.38 -3.65 -5.17
C HIS A 114 -6.87 -4.83 -4.31
N GLN A 115 -6.64 -6.00 -4.92
CA GLN A 115 -6.01 -7.13 -4.24
C GLN A 115 -4.57 -6.82 -3.81
N ILE A 116 -3.88 -5.95 -4.55
CA ILE A 116 -2.53 -5.50 -4.18
C ILE A 116 -2.59 -4.54 -2.99
N ASP A 117 -3.57 -3.65 -2.92
CA ASP A 117 -3.73 -2.77 -1.76
C ASP A 117 -3.94 -3.59 -0.48
N HIS A 118 -4.77 -4.65 -0.52
CA HIS A 118 -4.92 -5.56 0.61
C HIS A 118 -3.62 -6.26 0.97
N LEU A 119 -2.86 -6.72 -0.03
CA LEU A 119 -1.58 -7.39 0.20
C LEU A 119 -0.57 -6.44 0.86
N VAL A 120 -0.50 -5.19 0.40
CA VAL A 120 0.35 -4.14 1.00
C VAL A 120 -0.15 -3.78 2.40
N TYR A 121 -1.47 -3.71 2.61
CA TYR A 121 -2.05 -3.49 3.94
C TYR A 121 -1.67 -4.59 4.94
N ASP A 122 -1.66 -5.84 4.52
CA ASP A 122 -1.20 -6.94 5.37
C ASP A 122 0.26 -6.77 5.82
N LEU A 123 1.11 -6.20 4.96
CA LEU A 123 2.52 -5.94 5.25
C LEU A 123 2.73 -4.76 6.22
N ASN A 124 1.71 -3.90 6.36
CA ASN A 124 1.80 -2.69 7.19
C ASN A 124 1.98 -3.04 8.68
N GLY A 125 2.92 -2.38 9.33
CA GLY A 125 3.33 -2.64 10.71
C GLY A 125 4.39 -3.74 10.86
N SER A 126 4.61 -4.57 9.82
CA SER A 126 5.65 -5.61 9.82
C SER A 126 6.84 -5.24 8.95
N TYR A 127 6.63 -4.97 7.67
CA TYR A 127 7.67 -4.70 6.67
C TYR A 127 7.60 -3.29 6.10
N ILE A 128 6.44 -2.67 6.20
CA ILE A 128 6.19 -1.29 5.76
C ILE A 128 5.41 -0.52 6.83
N LYS A 129 5.41 0.81 6.73
CA LYS A 129 4.57 1.74 7.50
C LYS A 129 3.98 2.78 6.56
N GLY A 130 2.88 3.41 6.96
CA GLY A 130 2.25 4.50 6.20
C GLY A 130 0.93 4.11 5.55
N PHE A 131 0.47 2.86 5.73
CA PHE A 131 -0.80 2.39 5.17
C PHE A 131 -1.80 1.98 6.26
N GLU A 132 -1.84 2.73 7.35
CA GLU A 132 -2.76 2.48 8.46
C GLU A 132 -4.20 2.68 8.01
N GLN A 133 -5.07 1.72 8.40
CA GLN A 133 -6.51 1.71 8.06
C GLN A 133 -6.79 1.74 6.54
N MET A 134 -5.86 1.27 5.71
CA MET A 134 -5.93 1.38 4.24
C MET A 134 -6.09 2.86 3.77
N ASN A 135 -5.53 3.79 4.53
CA ASN A 135 -5.66 5.22 4.27
C ASN A 135 -4.36 5.80 3.72
N ALA A 136 -4.06 5.52 2.46
CA ALA A 136 -3.01 6.18 1.69
C ALA A 136 -3.49 6.45 0.27
N THR A 137 -3.07 7.60 -0.27
CA THR A 137 -3.29 7.89 -1.70
C THR A 137 -2.32 7.08 -2.56
N ALA A 138 -2.59 6.98 -3.87
CA ALA A 138 -1.79 6.17 -4.78
C ALA A 138 -0.28 6.52 -4.75
N PHE A 139 0.05 7.80 -4.58
CA PHE A 139 1.43 8.31 -4.61
C PHE A 139 1.98 8.66 -3.22
N GLU A 140 1.23 8.44 -2.15
CA GLU A 140 1.72 8.70 -0.80
C GLU A 140 2.87 7.74 -0.46
N PRO A 141 4.04 8.25 -0.03
CA PRO A 141 5.19 7.41 0.28
C PRO A 141 4.90 6.44 1.42
N LEU A 142 5.30 5.19 1.23
CA LEU A 142 5.31 4.14 2.23
C LEU A 142 6.73 3.95 2.75
N THR A 143 6.91 3.88 4.06
CA THR A 143 8.22 3.71 4.67
C THR A 143 8.58 2.23 4.76
N MET A 144 9.71 1.84 4.16
CA MET A 144 10.25 0.46 4.25
C MET A 144 10.94 0.23 5.60
N GLN A 145 10.70 -0.92 6.23
CA GLN A 145 11.39 -1.32 7.47
C GLN A 145 12.68 -2.10 7.11
N HIS A 146 13.76 -1.37 6.85
CA HIS A 146 15.03 -1.92 6.33
C HIS A 146 15.68 -2.94 7.24
N GLU A 147 15.44 -2.90 8.55
CA GLU A 147 15.91 -3.87 9.52
C GLU A 147 15.41 -5.29 9.25
N ARG A 148 14.31 -5.44 8.51
CA ARG A 148 13.77 -6.76 8.11
C ARG A 148 14.17 -7.20 6.70
N ARG A 149 15.03 -6.47 6.01
CA ARG A 149 15.44 -6.76 4.63
C ARG A 149 16.10 -8.14 4.49
N ASP A 150 16.94 -8.52 5.45
CA ASP A 150 17.64 -9.82 5.42
C ASP A 150 16.67 -10.99 5.56
N GLU A 151 15.62 -10.85 6.35
CA GLU A 151 14.57 -11.86 6.49
C GLU A 151 13.87 -12.11 5.16
N ILE A 152 13.46 -11.04 4.47
CA ILE A 152 12.83 -11.11 3.15
C ILE A 152 13.78 -11.74 2.13
N SER A 153 15.05 -11.33 2.12
CA SER A 153 16.03 -11.86 1.20
C SER A 153 16.27 -13.36 1.40
N LYS A 154 16.32 -13.82 2.65
CA LYS A 154 16.43 -15.24 2.99
C LYS A 154 15.18 -15.99 2.53
N TYR A 155 13.99 -15.47 2.80
CA TYR A 155 12.73 -16.10 2.40
C TYR A 155 12.63 -16.26 0.89
N VAL A 156 12.91 -15.22 0.11
CA VAL A 156 12.84 -15.25 -1.36
C VAL A 156 13.78 -16.34 -1.95
N ARG A 157 14.94 -16.53 -1.34
CA ARG A 157 15.86 -17.60 -1.76
C ARG A 157 15.34 -19.02 -1.52
N THR A 158 14.31 -19.19 -0.68
CA THR A 158 13.65 -20.50 -0.46
C THR A 158 12.54 -20.79 -1.46
N LEU A 159 12.12 -19.80 -2.24
CA LEU A 159 11.09 -19.97 -3.26
C LEU A 159 11.63 -20.82 -4.43
N ASP A 160 10.73 -21.38 -5.20
CA ASP A 160 11.10 -22.13 -6.39
C ASP A 160 11.80 -21.26 -7.46
N GLN A 161 12.47 -21.92 -8.41
CA GLN A 161 13.26 -21.24 -9.43
C GLN A 161 12.40 -20.34 -10.34
N GLN A 162 11.13 -20.66 -10.55
CA GLN A 162 10.23 -19.85 -11.38
C GLN A 162 9.95 -18.50 -10.72
N GLU A 163 9.66 -18.50 -9.42
CA GLU A 163 9.42 -17.27 -8.65
C GLU A 163 10.69 -16.40 -8.55
N GLN A 164 11.84 -17.03 -8.34
CA GLN A 164 13.13 -16.32 -8.33
C GLN A 164 13.45 -15.70 -9.69
N ASN A 165 13.19 -16.41 -10.78
CA ASN A 165 13.40 -15.92 -12.15
C ASN A 165 12.44 -14.76 -12.48
N SER A 166 11.16 -14.87 -12.09
CA SER A 166 10.19 -13.80 -12.32
C SER A 166 10.56 -12.53 -11.55
N LEU A 167 11.04 -12.66 -10.31
CA LEU A 167 11.55 -11.53 -9.54
C LEU A 167 12.77 -10.89 -10.20
N LYS A 168 13.75 -11.70 -10.60
CA LYS A 168 14.94 -11.20 -11.29
C LYS A 168 14.56 -10.47 -12.57
N ALA A 169 13.73 -11.07 -13.41
CA ALA A 169 13.27 -10.44 -14.65
C ALA A 169 12.50 -9.14 -14.43
N THR A 170 11.73 -9.04 -13.32
CA THR A 170 11.06 -7.81 -12.91
C THR A 170 12.07 -6.74 -12.53
N ILE A 171 13.08 -7.08 -11.73
CA ILE A 171 14.15 -6.16 -11.33
C ILE A 171 14.95 -5.68 -12.55
N ASP A 172 15.33 -6.60 -13.45
CA ASP A 172 16.05 -6.27 -14.68
C ASP A 172 15.21 -5.36 -15.60
N LEU A 173 13.89 -5.59 -15.66
CA LEU A 173 12.95 -4.77 -16.45
C LEU A 173 12.86 -3.33 -15.96
N ILE A 174 12.79 -3.11 -14.63
CA ILE A 174 12.65 -1.76 -14.06
C ILE A 174 13.98 -1.01 -13.96
N SER A 175 15.10 -1.71 -14.13
CA SER A 175 16.44 -1.12 -14.04
C SER A 175 16.64 -0.09 -15.17
N GLY A 176 16.87 1.17 -14.82
CA GLY A 176 16.92 2.30 -15.76
C GLY A 176 15.58 2.97 -16.03
N PHE A 177 14.48 2.48 -15.41
CA PHE A 177 13.12 3.02 -15.52
C PHE A 177 12.50 3.26 -14.13
N GLU A 178 13.31 3.72 -13.18
CA GLU A 178 12.92 3.78 -11.78
C GLU A 178 11.92 4.90 -11.47
N SER A 179 11.91 5.99 -12.26
CA SER A 179 10.98 7.09 -11.96
C SER A 179 9.51 6.65 -12.08
N THR A 180 8.66 7.28 -11.30
CA THR A 180 7.20 7.03 -11.30
C THR A 180 6.60 7.10 -12.70
N LEU A 181 7.01 8.11 -13.50
CA LEU A 181 6.55 8.26 -14.89
C LEU A 181 7.05 7.12 -15.77
N ALA A 182 8.31 6.70 -15.61
CA ALA A 182 8.87 5.61 -16.39
C ALA A 182 8.16 4.28 -16.09
N LEU A 183 7.84 4.00 -14.83
CA LEU A 183 7.05 2.82 -14.44
C LEU A 183 5.63 2.86 -15.03
N GLU A 184 5.01 4.04 -15.13
CA GLU A 184 3.69 4.20 -15.75
C GLU A 184 3.73 3.87 -17.25
N VAL A 185 4.74 4.38 -17.96
CA VAL A 185 4.91 4.13 -19.39
C VAL A 185 5.27 2.67 -19.69
N LEU A 186 6.03 2.02 -18.79
CA LEU A 186 6.48 0.64 -18.92
C LEU A 186 5.33 -0.38 -18.72
N ALA A 187 4.31 -0.01 -17.94
CA ALA A 187 3.22 -0.89 -17.52
C ALA A 187 2.00 -0.83 -18.45
#